data_bafb32cfd3a2b17598a6ecb15798a635
#
_entry.id   bafb32cfd3a2b17598a6ecb15798a635
#
_cell.length_a   1.000
_cell.length_b   1.000
_cell.length_c   1.000
_cell.angle_alpha   90.00
_cell.angle_beta   90.00
_cell.angle_gamma   90.00
#
_symmetry.space_group_name_H-M   'P 1'
#
loop_
_entity.id
_entity.type
_entity.pdbx_description
1 polymer ?
#
loop_
_entity_poly.entity_id
_entity_poly.type
_entity_poly.pdbx_seq_one_letter_code
_entity_poly.pdbx_strand_id
1 'polypeptide(L)'
;MFKNTLIVRTPCFIALAGLLLITEAAAQVMSPGVRRITLDDAQAQAAASTMKNLARLGIDAAKYHRQAVQADYFPKLDASFLNLHYNKFMGHTIRLLDTDAAIPLFGKDETAVVFTVIQPVTQLLQVHQAVNLARADEEIAKAKAAGITSQIAMNVEHGYFALLIAQRQQIVAQTKVKMLESGSQLASTISLPVGNILEHKSALLEASKELTTANNVVTELTQSLNALIGFAPDTKLVLVPPEPAIETVSLPQATQQAVANSPEVVEAKQTVAKAKAASKLAKLEYVPAVTVMGGYINQPQPVLPLLPQDFSFIGFTATYTLFDFGKREKTISERKTQVSMAEANVGLVEAKVAAGVHKAFMDLERTRKIRDLTRQLAVSYQETSLDNTSARARGEVEMFQAEMDYRSAYTELKRIIDGR
;
A
#
# COMPACT_ATOMS: atom_id res chain seq x y z
N MET A 1 42.88 -30.63 -59.16
CA MET A 1 43.77 -30.03 -58.14
C MET A 1 43.13 -28.73 -57.75
N PHE A 2 42.60 -28.64 -56.60
CA PHE A 2 42.41 -27.70 -55.54
C PHE A 2 41.12 -28.00 -54.76
N LYS A 3 41.33 -28.57 -53.59
CA LYS A 3 40.35 -28.75 -52.54
C LYS A 3 40.02 -27.39 -51.96
N ASN A 4 38.73 -27.05 -51.78
CA ASN A 4 38.29 -26.00 -50.87
C ASN A 4 37.28 -26.58 -49.90
N THR A 5 37.73 -26.71 -48.71
CA THR A 5 37.02 -27.18 -47.52
C THR A 5 36.01 -26.12 -47.07
N LEU A 6 34.73 -26.53 -47.06
CA LEU A 6 33.63 -25.75 -46.49
C LEU A 6 33.71 -25.86 -44.97
N ILE A 7 34.04 -24.79 -44.30
CA ILE A 7 33.95 -24.67 -42.84
C ILE A 7 32.51 -24.29 -42.48
N VAL A 8 31.76 -25.30 -42.07
CA VAL A 8 30.44 -25.11 -41.43
C VAL A 8 30.71 -24.58 -40.01
N ARG A 9 30.45 -23.30 -39.79
CA ARG A 9 30.40 -22.71 -38.42
C ARG A 9 29.02 -23.03 -37.83
N THR A 10 28.99 -23.96 -36.93
CA THR A 10 27.88 -24.21 -36.01
C THR A 10 27.66 -23.03 -35.10
N PRO A 11 26.41 -22.53 -34.92
CA PRO A 11 26.12 -21.56 -33.90
C PRO A 11 26.14 -22.23 -32.52
N CYS A 12 26.95 -21.67 -31.65
CA CYS A 12 27.12 -22.01 -30.26
C CYS A 12 25.79 -21.79 -29.54
N PHE A 13 25.09 -22.87 -29.17
CA PHE A 13 24.00 -22.86 -28.19
C PHE A 13 24.63 -22.54 -26.83
N ILE A 14 24.50 -21.29 -26.39
CA ILE A 14 24.75 -20.92 -25.00
C ILE A 14 23.60 -21.50 -24.17
N ALA A 15 23.85 -22.67 -23.60
CA ALA A 15 23.02 -23.22 -22.54
C ALA A 15 23.17 -22.31 -21.32
N LEU A 16 22.20 -21.44 -21.09
CA LEU A 16 22.05 -20.65 -19.87
C LEU A 16 21.61 -21.62 -18.77
N ALA A 17 22.58 -22.25 -18.09
CA ALA A 17 22.36 -22.95 -16.85
C ALA A 17 21.96 -21.90 -15.80
N GLY A 18 20.66 -21.70 -15.65
CA GLY A 18 20.08 -20.92 -14.55
C GLY A 18 20.42 -21.61 -13.24
N LEU A 19 21.44 -21.12 -12.57
CA LEU A 19 21.73 -21.44 -11.19
C LEU A 19 20.59 -20.84 -10.36
N LEU A 20 19.60 -21.65 -10.03
CA LEU A 20 18.58 -21.38 -9.00
C LEU A 20 19.33 -21.26 -7.66
N LEU A 21 19.81 -20.06 -7.35
CA LEU A 21 20.09 -19.67 -5.98
C LEU A 21 18.72 -19.52 -5.29
N ILE A 22 18.25 -20.64 -4.75
CA ILE A 22 17.28 -20.64 -3.67
C ILE A 22 18.00 -19.99 -2.50
N THR A 23 17.90 -18.67 -2.39
CA THR A 23 18.15 -18.00 -1.12
C THR A 23 17.00 -18.47 -0.22
N GLU A 24 17.23 -19.54 0.53
CA GLU A 24 16.52 -19.78 1.76
C GLU A 24 16.71 -18.51 2.59
N ALA A 25 15.70 -17.65 2.57
CA ALA A 25 15.49 -16.73 3.66
C ALA A 25 15.23 -17.62 4.88
N ALA A 26 16.31 -18.04 5.50
CA ALA A 26 16.30 -18.65 6.83
C ALA A 26 15.56 -17.63 7.70
N ALA A 27 14.28 -17.90 7.96
CA ALA A 27 13.57 -17.31 9.08
C ALA A 27 14.47 -17.69 10.28
N GLN A 28 15.31 -16.75 10.70
CA GLN A 28 16.00 -16.86 11.96
C GLN A 28 14.92 -16.99 13.01
N VAL A 29 14.68 -18.22 13.44
CA VAL A 29 13.94 -18.52 14.66
C VAL A 29 14.77 -17.90 15.77
N MET A 30 14.48 -16.61 16.04
CA MET A 30 15.12 -15.88 17.11
C MET A 30 14.66 -16.56 18.41
N SER A 31 15.61 -17.05 19.18
CA SER A 31 15.40 -17.61 20.53
C SER A 31 14.45 -16.70 21.32
N PRO A 32 13.52 -17.26 22.12
CA PRO A 32 12.58 -16.48 22.93
C PRO A 32 13.37 -15.71 24.01
N GLY A 33 13.80 -14.51 23.64
CA GLY A 33 14.49 -13.59 24.52
C GLY A 33 13.55 -12.52 25.03
N VAL A 34 13.78 -12.03 26.22
CA VAL A 34 13.13 -10.81 26.73
C VAL A 34 13.70 -9.63 25.96
N ARG A 35 12.84 -8.87 25.26
CA ARG A 35 13.23 -7.66 24.52
C ARG A 35 12.65 -6.42 25.17
N ARG A 36 13.52 -5.48 25.47
CA ARG A 36 13.12 -4.14 25.87
C ARG A 36 12.89 -3.32 24.60
N ILE A 37 11.72 -2.71 24.47
CA ILE A 37 11.33 -1.97 23.26
C ILE A 37 10.66 -0.65 23.66
N THR A 38 11.00 0.42 22.94
CA THR A 38 10.32 1.72 23.02
C THR A 38 9.19 1.79 21.97
N LEU A 39 8.33 2.79 22.07
CA LEU A 39 7.26 3.00 21.07
C LEU A 39 7.86 3.27 19.68
N ASP A 40 8.90 4.12 19.62
CA ASP A 40 9.57 4.45 18.35
C ASP A 40 10.24 3.21 17.72
N ASP A 41 10.85 2.35 18.52
CA ASP A 41 11.42 1.09 18.05
C ASP A 41 10.34 0.13 17.51
N ALA A 42 9.20 0.05 18.19
CA ALA A 42 8.07 -0.76 17.76
C ALA A 42 7.50 -0.28 16.43
N GLN A 43 7.35 1.04 16.26
CA GLN A 43 6.91 1.64 15.00
C GLN A 43 7.93 1.43 13.87
N ALA A 44 9.22 1.58 14.17
CA ALA A 44 10.30 1.35 13.20
C ALA A 44 10.33 -0.11 12.71
N GLN A 45 10.16 -1.08 13.64
CA GLN A 45 10.08 -2.51 13.31
C GLN A 45 8.84 -2.83 12.48
N ALA A 46 7.67 -2.34 12.87
CA ALA A 46 6.43 -2.52 12.11
C ALA A 46 6.52 -1.90 10.72
N ALA A 47 7.30 -0.82 10.58
CA ALA A 47 7.59 -0.20 9.29
C ALA A 47 8.41 -1.12 8.34
N ALA A 48 9.10 -2.14 8.85
CA ALA A 48 9.77 -3.17 8.04
C ALA A 48 8.84 -4.35 7.66
N SER A 49 7.56 -4.29 8.03
CA SER A 49 6.59 -5.36 7.85
C SER A 49 6.24 -5.63 6.38
N THR A 50 5.64 -6.81 6.14
CA THR A 50 5.13 -7.24 4.83
C THR A 50 4.14 -6.24 4.23
N MET A 51 3.32 -5.56 5.05
CA MET A 51 2.37 -4.54 4.59
C MET A 51 3.05 -3.33 3.96
N LYS A 52 4.13 -2.85 4.54
CA LYS A 52 4.91 -1.73 3.96
C LYS A 52 5.61 -2.16 2.65
N ASN A 53 6.10 -3.40 2.58
CA ASN A 53 6.63 -3.94 1.33
C ASN A 53 5.56 -4.00 0.24
N LEU A 54 4.35 -4.43 0.57
CA LEU A 54 3.21 -4.44 -0.36
C LEU A 54 2.86 -3.03 -0.84
N ALA A 55 2.85 -2.05 0.07
CA ALA A 55 2.62 -0.64 -0.29
C ALA A 55 3.71 -0.11 -1.22
N ARG A 56 4.99 -0.44 -0.98
CA ARG A 56 6.11 -0.09 -1.87
C ARG A 56 5.98 -0.72 -3.25
N LEU A 57 5.62 -2.01 -3.32
CA LEU A 57 5.37 -2.68 -4.61
C LEU A 57 4.23 -2.00 -5.39
N GLY A 58 3.21 -1.48 -4.70
CA GLY A 58 2.15 -0.68 -5.32
C GLY A 58 2.67 0.62 -5.95
N ILE A 59 3.61 1.30 -5.30
CA ILE A 59 4.29 2.48 -5.86
C ILE A 59 5.13 2.09 -7.08
N ASP A 60 5.92 1.01 -6.97
CA ASP A 60 6.77 0.53 -8.07
C ASP A 60 5.93 0.14 -9.29
N ALA A 61 4.79 -0.54 -9.09
CA ALA A 61 3.85 -0.88 -10.15
C ALA A 61 3.31 0.36 -10.87
N ALA A 62 2.86 1.39 -10.13
CA ALA A 62 2.38 2.65 -10.70
C ALA A 62 3.50 3.40 -11.44
N LYS A 63 4.73 3.40 -10.91
CA LYS A 63 5.92 3.97 -11.55
C LYS A 63 6.23 3.27 -12.88
N TYR A 64 6.24 1.94 -12.90
CA TYR A 64 6.49 1.17 -14.14
C TYR A 64 5.36 1.38 -15.15
N HIS A 65 4.12 1.47 -14.69
CA HIS A 65 3.01 1.83 -15.58
C HIS A 65 3.22 3.20 -16.23
N ARG A 66 3.60 4.23 -15.46
CA ARG A 66 3.94 5.55 -16.03
C ARG A 66 5.09 5.48 -17.04
N GLN A 67 6.14 4.70 -16.75
CA GLN A 67 7.25 4.50 -17.67
C GLN A 67 6.82 3.79 -18.96
N ALA A 68 5.93 2.79 -18.85
CA ALA A 68 5.36 2.10 -20.01
C ALA A 68 4.55 3.07 -20.90
N VAL A 69 3.71 3.91 -20.29
CA VAL A 69 2.97 4.95 -21.04
C VAL A 69 3.92 5.99 -21.66
N GLN A 70 5.03 6.31 -21.00
CA GLN A 70 6.06 7.20 -21.57
C GLN A 70 6.74 6.58 -22.80
N ALA A 71 6.85 5.27 -22.90
CA ALA A 71 7.43 4.61 -24.08
C ALA A 71 6.58 4.83 -25.36
N ASP A 72 5.29 5.16 -25.22
CA ASP A 72 4.44 5.48 -26.38
C ASP A 72 4.80 6.81 -27.09
N TYR A 73 5.73 7.61 -26.52
CA TYR A 73 6.33 8.74 -27.25
C TYR A 73 7.22 8.30 -28.41
N PHE A 74 7.77 7.09 -28.35
CA PHE A 74 8.73 6.60 -29.34
C PHE A 74 8.04 5.81 -30.45
N PRO A 75 8.66 5.77 -31.66
CA PRO A 75 8.18 4.92 -32.74
C PRO A 75 8.16 3.46 -32.33
N LYS A 76 7.16 2.72 -32.81
CA LYS A 76 7.11 1.27 -32.68
C LYS A 76 7.78 0.63 -33.90
N LEU A 77 8.67 -0.34 -33.65
CA LEU A 77 9.31 -1.16 -34.65
C LEU A 77 8.74 -2.57 -34.56
N ASP A 78 8.06 -2.99 -35.59
CA ASP A 78 7.44 -4.31 -35.69
C ASP A 78 8.13 -5.13 -36.80
N ALA A 79 8.33 -6.41 -36.53
CA ALA A 79 8.76 -7.39 -37.50
C ALA A 79 7.68 -8.48 -37.62
N SER A 80 7.17 -8.68 -38.83
CA SER A 80 6.13 -9.66 -39.10
C SER A 80 6.63 -10.67 -40.14
N PHE A 81 6.37 -11.92 -39.88
CA PHE A 81 6.56 -13.03 -40.85
C PHE A 81 5.20 -13.54 -41.24
N LEU A 82 4.95 -13.56 -42.56
CA LEU A 82 3.70 -14.06 -43.13
C LEU A 82 4.03 -15.24 -44.01
N ASN A 83 3.33 -16.33 -43.83
CA ASN A 83 3.32 -17.48 -44.75
C ASN A 83 1.88 -17.91 -45.01
N LEU A 84 1.48 -17.80 -46.25
CA LEU A 84 0.12 -18.13 -46.68
C LEU A 84 0.18 -19.25 -47.74
N HIS A 85 -0.67 -20.24 -47.59
CA HIS A 85 -0.91 -21.30 -48.59
C HIS A 85 -2.34 -21.19 -49.11
N TYR A 86 -2.49 -20.97 -50.40
CA TYR A 86 -3.80 -20.91 -51.06
C TYR A 86 -4.21 -22.27 -51.62
N ASN A 87 -5.36 -22.74 -51.20
CA ASN A 87 -5.91 -24.03 -51.66
C ASN A 87 -6.51 -23.97 -53.09
N LYS A 88 -6.69 -22.76 -53.62
CA LYS A 88 -7.23 -22.52 -54.95
C LYS A 88 -6.32 -21.61 -55.75
N PHE A 89 -6.32 -21.79 -57.07
CA PHE A 89 -5.64 -20.87 -57.98
C PHE A 89 -6.31 -19.51 -57.93
N MET A 90 -5.54 -18.47 -57.67
CA MET A 90 -5.98 -17.08 -57.69
C MET A 90 -5.31 -16.35 -58.85
N GLY A 91 -6.03 -16.25 -59.99
CA GLY A 91 -5.53 -15.63 -61.20
C GLY A 91 -6.64 -15.41 -62.22
N HIS A 92 -6.29 -14.74 -63.31
CA HIS A 92 -7.16 -14.55 -64.46
C HIS A 92 -6.69 -15.46 -65.62
N THR A 93 -7.67 -16.08 -66.26
CA THR A 93 -7.40 -16.79 -67.51
C THR A 93 -7.71 -15.85 -68.65
N ILE A 94 -6.73 -15.54 -69.51
CA ILE A 94 -6.89 -14.75 -70.72
C ILE A 94 -6.74 -15.68 -71.91
N ARG A 95 -7.66 -15.57 -72.86
CA ARG A 95 -7.63 -16.27 -74.13
C ARG A 95 -6.76 -15.51 -75.13
N LEU A 96 -5.62 -16.04 -75.47
CA LEU A 96 -4.71 -15.47 -76.44
C LEU A 96 -4.60 -16.45 -77.62
N LEU A 97 -5.09 -16.07 -78.81
CA LEU A 97 -4.95 -16.84 -80.03
C LEU A 97 -5.32 -18.34 -79.87
N ASP A 98 -6.52 -18.62 -79.34
CA ASP A 98 -7.08 -19.96 -79.11
C ASP A 98 -6.42 -20.80 -77.98
N THR A 99 -5.57 -20.20 -77.19
CA THR A 99 -4.97 -20.87 -76.04
C THR A 99 -5.35 -20.09 -74.77
N ASP A 100 -5.87 -20.81 -73.78
CA ASP A 100 -6.16 -20.25 -72.46
C ASP A 100 -4.86 -20.11 -71.65
N ALA A 101 -4.37 -18.90 -71.47
CA ALA A 101 -3.22 -18.60 -70.64
C ALA A 101 -3.68 -18.15 -69.21
N ALA A 102 -3.32 -18.92 -68.23
CA ALA A 102 -3.60 -18.56 -66.83
C ALA A 102 -2.50 -17.62 -66.33
N ILE A 103 -2.87 -16.41 -66.01
CA ILE A 103 -1.95 -15.45 -65.33
C ILE A 103 -2.20 -15.53 -63.84
N PRO A 104 -1.26 -16.06 -63.05
CA PRO A 104 -1.39 -16.06 -61.60
C PRO A 104 -1.31 -14.63 -61.07
N LEU A 105 -2.28 -14.23 -60.24
CA LEU A 105 -2.22 -13.02 -59.47
C LEU A 105 -1.42 -13.24 -58.15
N PHE A 106 -1.51 -14.46 -57.64
CA PHE A 106 -0.83 -14.87 -56.43
C PHE A 106 -0.20 -16.26 -56.63
N GLY A 107 0.97 -16.47 -56.05
CA GLY A 107 1.56 -17.81 -55.94
C GLY A 107 0.71 -18.73 -55.04
N LYS A 108 0.95 -20.01 -55.12
CA LYS A 108 0.27 -20.99 -54.23
C LYS A 108 0.75 -20.84 -52.79
N ASP A 109 2.00 -20.51 -52.63
CA ASP A 109 2.67 -20.28 -51.38
C ASP A 109 3.25 -18.85 -51.40
N GLU A 110 2.87 -18.05 -50.44
CA GLU A 110 3.40 -16.71 -50.26
C GLU A 110 4.10 -16.58 -48.95
N THR A 111 5.34 -16.11 -49.01
CA THR A 111 6.13 -15.79 -47.82
C THR A 111 6.56 -14.33 -47.88
N ALA A 112 6.34 -13.61 -46.79
CA ALA A 112 6.81 -12.24 -46.68
C ALA A 112 7.38 -11.98 -45.28
N VAL A 113 8.47 -11.24 -45.26
CA VAL A 113 9.04 -10.64 -44.05
C VAL A 113 8.83 -9.12 -44.15
N VAL A 114 8.16 -8.56 -43.16
CA VAL A 114 7.82 -7.14 -43.15
C VAL A 114 8.38 -6.49 -41.88
N PHE A 115 9.19 -5.48 -42.06
CA PHE A 115 9.64 -4.59 -41.00
C PHE A 115 8.92 -3.26 -41.14
N THR A 116 8.26 -2.81 -40.07
CA THR A 116 7.56 -1.53 -40.06
C THR A 116 7.98 -0.66 -38.88
N VAL A 117 8.13 0.62 -39.14
CA VAL A 117 8.29 1.68 -38.13
C VAL A 117 7.04 2.53 -38.18
N ILE A 118 6.36 2.67 -37.05
CA ILE A 118 5.10 3.39 -36.94
C ILE A 118 5.23 4.46 -35.86
N GLN A 119 4.98 5.71 -36.23
CA GLN A 119 4.96 6.86 -35.31
C GLN A 119 3.62 7.59 -35.41
N PRO A 120 2.75 7.47 -34.39
CA PRO A 120 1.53 8.26 -34.30
C PRO A 120 1.89 9.70 -33.89
N VAL A 121 1.79 10.67 -34.80
CA VAL A 121 2.28 12.05 -34.59
C VAL A 121 1.30 12.88 -33.75
N THR A 122 0.03 12.93 -34.15
CA THR A 122 -0.97 13.72 -33.41
C THR A 122 -1.37 13.09 -32.10
N GLN A 123 -1.24 11.76 -31.99
CA GLN A 123 -1.48 11.02 -30.75
C GLN A 123 -0.44 11.31 -29.67
N LEU A 124 0.71 11.92 -29.99
CA LEU A 124 1.67 12.40 -28.99
C LEU A 124 1.05 13.40 -28.00
N LEU A 125 0.07 14.18 -28.44
CA LEU A 125 -0.72 15.05 -27.55
C LEU A 125 -1.55 14.23 -26.56
N GLN A 126 -2.10 13.11 -27.02
CA GLN A 126 -2.86 12.18 -26.17
C GLN A 126 -1.93 11.47 -25.20
N VAL A 127 -0.77 11.01 -25.67
CA VAL A 127 0.29 10.38 -24.83
C VAL A 127 0.71 11.35 -23.73
N HIS A 128 0.87 12.64 -24.02
CA HIS A 128 1.18 13.64 -22.99
C HIS A 128 0.12 13.67 -21.87
N GLN A 129 -1.17 13.64 -22.19
CA GLN A 129 -2.21 13.61 -21.17
C GLN A 129 -2.30 12.23 -20.48
N ALA A 130 -2.05 11.13 -21.19
CA ALA A 130 -1.96 9.78 -20.60
C ALA A 130 -0.79 9.67 -19.59
N VAL A 131 0.36 10.28 -19.90
CA VAL A 131 1.49 10.36 -18.94
C VAL A 131 1.13 11.21 -17.71
N ASN A 132 0.40 12.32 -17.88
CA ASN A 132 -0.05 13.12 -16.74
C ASN A 132 -1.05 12.34 -15.87
N LEU A 133 -1.92 11.55 -16.48
CA LEU A 133 -2.84 10.64 -15.78
C LEU A 133 -2.06 9.57 -15.00
N ALA A 134 -1.12 8.89 -15.63
CA ALA A 134 -0.28 7.87 -15.00
C ALA A 134 0.63 8.46 -13.89
N ARG A 135 1.06 9.72 -14.03
CA ARG A 135 1.76 10.45 -12.96
C ARG A 135 0.86 10.70 -11.75
N ALA A 136 -0.39 11.11 -11.98
CA ALA A 136 -1.34 11.27 -10.90
C ALA A 136 -1.62 9.94 -10.20
N ASP A 137 -1.68 8.82 -10.93
CA ASP A 137 -1.83 7.47 -10.36
C ASP A 137 -0.60 7.06 -9.50
N GLU A 138 0.61 7.42 -9.92
CA GLU A 138 1.81 7.20 -9.10
C GLU A 138 1.76 8.01 -7.80
N GLU A 139 1.35 9.29 -7.84
CA GLU A 139 1.20 10.11 -6.63
C GLU A 139 0.07 9.60 -5.72
N ILE A 140 -1.04 9.11 -6.28
CA ILE A 140 -2.11 8.43 -5.53
C ILE A 140 -1.56 7.17 -4.83
N ALA A 141 -0.74 6.36 -5.52
CA ALA A 141 -0.12 5.19 -4.93
C ALA A 141 0.82 5.55 -3.77
N LYS A 142 1.59 6.65 -3.89
CA LYS A 142 2.44 7.17 -2.81
C LYS A 142 1.61 7.63 -1.61
N ALA A 143 0.52 8.38 -1.85
CA ALA A 143 -0.38 8.83 -0.80
C ALA A 143 -1.04 7.64 -0.07
N LYS A 144 -1.51 6.64 -0.80
CA LYS A 144 -2.06 5.39 -0.21
C LYS A 144 -1.03 4.65 0.64
N ALA A 145 0.22 4.56 0.15
CA ALA A 145 1.30 3.92 0.91
C ALA A 145 1.61 4.69 2.22
N ALA A 146 1.58 6.03 2.19
CA ALA A 146 1.70 6.85 3.38
C ALA A 146 0.53 6.60 4.36
N GLY A 147 -0.70 6.53 3.85
CA GLY A 147 -1.88 6.19 4.66
C GLY A 147 -1.78 4.81 5.32
N ILE A 148 -1.31 3.79 4.58
CA ILE A 148 -1.06 2.45 5.14
C ILE A 148 0.00 2.52 6.26
N THR A 149 1.07 3.27 6.05
CA THR A 149 2.13 3.45 7.07
C THR A 149 1.57 4.12 8.33
N SER A 150 0.75 5.16 8.19
CA SER A 150 0.07 5.82 9.30
C SER A 150 -0.89 4.86 10.04
N GLN A 151 -1.63 4.03 9.32
CA GLN A 151 -2.52 3.02 9.92
C GLN A 151 -1.74 1.96 10.72
N ILE A 152 -0.60 1.50 10.19
CA ILE A 152 0.28 0.57 10.91
C ILE A 152 0.80 1.22 12.19
N ALA A 153 1.29 2.46 12.13
CA ALA A 153 1.76 3.21 13.29
C ALA A 153 0.66 3.34 14.35
N MET A 154 -0.57 3.67 13.96
CA MET A 154 -1.71 3.75 14.86
C MET A 154 -2.01 2.40 15.54
N ASN A 155 -2.02 1.30 14.79
CA ASN A 155 -2.29 -0.02 15.36
C ASN A 155 -1.19 -0.43 16.36
N VAL A 156 0.07 -0.10 16.07
CA VAL A 156 1.21 -0.32 16.98
C VAL A 156 1.06 0.51 18.24
N GLU A 157 0.72 1.80 18.13
CA GLU A 157 0.48 2.68 19.26
C GLU A 157 -0.60 2.13 20.19
N HIS A 158 -1.76 1.78 19.64
CA HIS A 158 -2.85 1.21 20.42
C HIS A 158 -2.45 -0.10 21.11
N GLY A 159 -1.79 -1.01 20.39
CA GLY A 159 -1.31 -2.27 20.96
C GLY A 159 -0.24 -2.04 22.05
N TYR A 160 0.65 -1.08 21.85
CA TYR A 160 1.71 -0.74 22.79
C TYR A 160 1.14 -0.18 24.11
N PHE A 161 0.25 0.81 24.05
CA PHE A 161 -0.36 1.38 25.25
C PHE A 161 -1.27 0.38 25.97
N ALA A 162 -2.06 -0.41 25.22
CA ALA A 162 -2.89 -1.45 25.79
C ALA A 162 -2.06 -2.49 26.57
N LEU A 163 -0.95 -2.95 25.98
CA LEU A 163 -0.04 -3.91 26.63
C LEU A 163 0.65 -3.30 27.85
N LEU A 164 1.05 -2.04 27.80
CA LEU A 164 1.63 -1.32 28.95
C LEU A 164 0.67 -1.29 30.14
N ILE A 165 -0.59 -0.95 29.91
CA ILE A 165 -1.64 -0.92 30.92
C ILE A 165 -1.86 -2.33 31.49
N ALA A 166 -1.99 -3.32 30.60
CA ALA A 166 -2.22 -4.73 31.00
C ALA A 166 -1.06 -5.29 31.82
N GLN A 167 0.20 -5.00 31.48
CA GLN A 167 1.37 -5.38 32.28
C GLN A 167 1.36 -4.76 33.67
N ARG A 168 0.92 -3.50 33.80
CA ARG A 168 0.77 -2.87 35.10
C ARG A 168 -0.32 -3.51 35.95
N GLN A 169 -1.47 -3.80 35.32
CA GLN A 169 -2.58 -4.51 35.99
C GLN A 169 -2.15 -5.91 36.45
N GLN A 170 -1.39 -6.64 35.63
CA GLN A 170 -0.83 -7.95 35.99
C GLN A 170 0.05 -7.89 37.23
N ILE A 171 0.97 -6.89 37.30
CA ILE A 171 1.84 -6.70 38.46
C ILE A 171 1.03 -6.48 39.74
N VAL A 172 -0.04 -5.67 39.66
CA VAL A 172 -0.90 -5.40 40.82
C VAL A 172 -1.69 -6.66 41.24
N ALA A 173 -2.24 -7.40 40.28
CA ALA A 173 -2.90 -8.67 40.57
C ALA A 173 -1.94 -9.69 41.21
N GLN A 174 -0.71 -9.78 40.73
CA GLN A 174 0.33 -10.61 41.34
C GLN A 174 0.66 -10.21 42.80
N THR A 175 0.77 -8.92 43.03
CA THR A 175 1.04 -8.37 44.36
C THR A 175 -0.13 -8.65 45.30
N LYS A 176 -1.37 -8.51 44.84
CA LYS A 176 -2.59 -8.82 45.62
C LYS A 176 -2.63 -10.29 46.03
N VAL A 177 -2.34 -11.21 45.11
CA VAL A 177 -2.28 -12.65 45.43
C VAL A 177 -1.20 -12.94 46.47
N LYS A 178 0.02 -12.40 46.29
CA LYS A 178 1.13 -12.61 47.25
C LYS A 178 0.80 -12.06 48.63
N MET A 179 0.12 -10.92 48.74
CA MET A 179 -0.30 -10.36 50.02
C MET A 179 -1.32 -11.25 50.73
N LEU A 180 -2.30 -11.77 49.99
CA LEU A 180 -3.32 -12.67 50.54
C LEU A 180 -2.71 -14.04 50.91
N GLU A 181 -1.76 -14.58 50.15
CA GLU A 181 -1.03 -15.80 50.49
C GLU A 181 -0.25 -15.63 51.79
N SER A 182 0.51 -14.53 51.95
CA SER A 182 1.27 -14.22 53.17
C SER A 182 0.33 -14.02 54.38
N GLY A 183 -0.82 -13.36 54.18
CA GLY A 183 -1.84 -13.23 55.23
C GLY A 183 -2.46 -14.56 55.63
N SER A 184 -2.68 -15.47 54.68
CA SER A 184 -3.20 -16.83 54.95
C SER A 184 -2.19 -17.68 55.76
N GLN A 185 -0.91 -17.57 55.50
CA GLN A 185 0.16 -18.25 56.29
C GLN A 185 0.19 -17.73 57.73
N LEU A 186 0.09 -16.43 57.93
CA LEU A 186 0.00 -15.84 59.27
C LEU A 186 -1.31 -16.25 60.00
N ALA A 187 -2.43 -16.27 59.30
CA ALA A 187 -3.72 -16.69 59.86
C ALA A 187 -3.77 -18.16 60.28
N SER A 188 -3.01 -19.03 59.61
CA SER A 188 -2.91 -20.45 60.01
C SER A 188 -2.05 -20.66 61.27
N THR A 189 -1.19 -19.71 61.58
CA THR A 189 -0.32 -19.74 62.80
C THR A 189 -1.04 -19.16 64.01
N ILE A 190 -2.00 -18.26 63.82
CA ILE A 190 -2.82 -17.62 64.85
C ILE A 190 -4.25 -18.18 64.73
N SER A 191 -4.70 -19.07 65.58
CA SER A 191 -6.04 -19.72 65.55
C SER A 191 -7.18 -18.71 65.42
N LEU A 192 -7.51 -18.30 64.18
CA LEU A 192 -8.57 -17.38 63.87
C LEU A 192 -9.93 -18.09 63.79
N PRO A 193 -11.08 -17.42 64.03
CA PRO A 193 -12.42 -17.93 63.82
C PRO A 193 -12.65 -18.48 62.39
N VAL A 194 -13.35 -19.60 62.24
CA VAL A 194 -13.56 -20.32 60.98
C VAL A 194 -14.18 -19.41 59.89
N GLY A 195 -15.03 -18.43 60.27
CA GLY A 195 -15.61 -17.45 59.33
C GLY A 195 -14.57 -16.60 58.61
N ASN A 196 -13.57 -16.12 59.32
CA ASN A 196 -12.50 -15.30 58.78
C ASN A 196 -11.58 -16.12 57.84
N ILE A 197 -11.39 -17.42 58.10
CA ILE A 197 -10.63 -18.32 57.24
C ILE A 197 -11.34 -18.54 55.89
N LEU A 198 -12.68 -18.68 55.89
CA LEU A 198 -13.45 -18.89 54.68
C LEU A 198 -13.47 -17.60 53.80
N GLU A 199 -13.63 -16.44 54.42
CA GLU A 199 -13.58 -15.14 53.77
C GLU A 199 -12.19 -14.88 53.11
N HIS A 200 -11.15 -15.18 53.85
CA HIS A 200 -9.76 -15.07 53.31
C HIS A 200 -9.51 -16.03 52.15
N LYS A 201 -10.03 -17.25 52.20
CA LYS A 201 -9.90 -18.22 51.13
C LYS A 201 -10.69 -17.81 49.90
N SER A 202 -11.90 -17.26 50.05
CA SER A 202 -12.69 -16.72 48.94
C SER A 202 -11.99 -15.55 48.27
N ALA A 203 -11.42 -14.61 49.05
CA ALA A 203 -10.66 -13.48 48.54
C ALA A 203 -9.38 -13.91 47.75
N LEU A 204 -8.68 -14.96 48.24
CA LEU A 204 -7.54 -15.50 47.53
C LEU A 204 -7.91 -16.16 46.21
N LEU A 205 -9.00 -16.93 46.17
CA LEU A 205 -9.50 -17.54 44.95
C LEU A 205 -9.94 -16.46 43.90
N GLU A 206 -10.59 -15.40 44.38
CA GLU A 206 -10.97 -14.29 43.50
C GLU A 206 -9.75 -13.53 42.96
N ALA A 207 -8.76 -13.23 43.79
CA ALA A 207 -7.50 -12.64 43.36
C ALA A 207 -6.72 -13.53 42.37
N SER A 208 -6.72 -14.85 42.60
CA SER A 208 -6.09 -15.82 41.68
C SER A 208 -6.82 -15.86 40.30
N LYS A 209 -8.14 -15.73 40.31
CA LYS A 209 -8.93 -15.60 39.07
C LYS A 209 -8.59 -14.29 38.33
N GLU A 210 -8.52 -13.17 39.06
CA GLU A 210 -8.11 -11.87 38.49
C GLU A 210 -6.70 -11.97 37.87
N LEU A 211 -5.74 -12.59 38.56
CA LEU A 211 -4.39 -12.80 38.05
C LEU A 211 -4.35 -13.67 36.79
N THR A 212 -5.14 -14.76 36.77
CA THR A 212 -5.22 -15.65 35.60
C THR A 212 -5.77 -14.88 34.40
N THR A 213 -6.81 -14.05 34.60
CA THR A 213 -7.37 -13.19 33.55
C THR A 213 -6.35 -12.18 33.07
N ALA A 214 -5.64 -11.50 33.97
CA ALA A 214 -4.59 -10.53 33.61
C ALA A 214 -3.45 -11.19 32.82
N ASN A 215 -3.02 -12.40 33.20
CA ASN A 215 -2.00 -13.16 32.49
C ASN A 215 -2.43 -13.48 31.03
N ASN A 216 -3.69 -13.90 30.86
CA ASN A 216 -4.23 -14.18 29.52
C ASN A 216 -4.28 -12.94 28.65
N VAL A 217 -4.74 -11.81 29.18
CA VAL A 217 -4.79 -10.53 28.47
C VAL A 217 -3.38 -10.07 28.06
N VAL A 218 -2.40 -10.14 28.96
CA VAL A 218 -1.00 -9.80 28.63
C VAL A 218 -0.45 -10.72 27.55
N THR A 219 -0.75 -12.01 27.61
CA THR A 219 -0.30 -12.97 26.58
C THR A 219 -0.90 -12.64 25.22
N GLU A 220 -2.21 -12.43 25.17
CA GLU A 220 -2.93 -12.08 23.92
C GLU A 220 -2.43 -10.77 23.31
N LEU A 221 -2.29 -9.72 24.12
CA LEU A 221 -1.79 -8.43 23.65
C LEU A 221 -0.32 -8.50 23.21
N THR A 222 0.50 -9.31 23.90
CA THR A 222 1.91 -9.54 23.51
C THR A 222 1.99 -10.25 22.16
N GLN A 223 1.19 -11.28 21.94
CA GLN A 223 1.14 -11.99 20.65
C GLN A 223 0.64 -11.07 19.53
N SER A 224 -0.40 -10.29 19.79
CA SER A 224 -0.93 -9.32 18.84
C SER A 224 0.11 -8.27 18.47
N LEU A 225 0.80 -7.68 19.44
CA LEU A 225 1.85 -6.69 19.18
C LEU A 225 3.05 -7.33 18.46
N ASN A 226 3.47 -8.53 18.86
CA ASN A 226 4.54 -9.27 18.18
C ASN A 226 4.20 -9.52 16.69
N ALA A 227 2.95 -9.88 16.39
CA ALA A 227 2.50 -10.06 15.03
C ALA A 227 2.57 -8.76 14.21
N LEU A 228 2.22 -7.60 14.79
CA LEU A 228 2.30 -6.30 14.14
C LEU A 228 3.74 -5.86 13.86
N ILE A 229 4.67 -6.13 14.80
CA ILE A 229 6.08 -5.72 14.66
C ILE A 229 6.97 -6.78 14.00
N GLY A 230 6.41 -7.98 13.70
CA GLY A 230 7.11 -9.05 12.99
C GLY A 230 8.03 -9.88 13.87
N PHE A 231 7.77 -9.95 15.20
CA PHE A 231 8.48 -10.84 16.10
C PHE A 231 7.81 -12.21 16.23
N ALA A 232 8.53 -13.19 16.76
CA ALA A 232 7.94 -14.49 17.09
C ALA A 232 6.86 -14.33 18.16
N PRO A 233 5.73 -15.07 18.10
CA PRO A 233 4.61 -14.91 19.02
C PRO A 233 4.99 -15.03 20.51
N ASP A 234 5.98 -15.85 20.82
CA ASP A 234 6.42 -16.14 22.19
C ASP A 234 7.47 -15.15 22.73
N THR A 235 7.83 -14.12 21.94
CA THR A 235 8.79 -13.10 22.37
C THR A 235 8.22 -12.29 23.52
N LYS A 236 8.90 -12.29 24.66
CA LYS A 236 8.50 -11.49 25.82
C LYS A 236 8.94 -10.04 25.62
N LEU A 237 8.00 -9.11 25.75
CA LEU A 237 8.23 -7.69 25.59
C LEU A 237 8.26 -6.99 26.95
N VAL A 238 9.29 -6.18 27.18
CA VAL A 238 9.36 -5.22 28.28
C VAL A 238 9.24 -3.83 27.68
N LEU A 239 8.10 -3.20 27.87
CA LEU A 239 7.78 -1.91 27.29
C LEU A 239 8.29 -0.76 28.16
N VAL A 240 8.76 0.30 27.51
CA VAL A 240 9.22 1.52 28.16
C VAL A 240 8.14 2.58 28.00
N PRO A 241 7.56 3.15 29.08
CA PRO A 241 6.60 4.23 28.96
C PRO A 241 7.21 5.41 28.19
N PRO A 242 6.60 5.91 27.10
CA PRO A 242 7.13 7.04 26.37
C PRO A 242 7.13 8.29 27.23
N GLU A 243 8.14 9.15 27.05
CA GLU A 243 8.18 10.44 27.77
C GLU A 243 7.09 11.39 27.25
N PRO A 244 6.47 12.19 28.12
CA PRO A 244 5.49 13.17 27.69
C PRO A 244 6.19 14.32 26.96
N ALA A 245 6.05 14.38 25.63
CA ALA A 245 6.39 15.59 24.89
C ALA A 245 5.25 16.61 25.08
N ILE A 246 5.53 17.76 25.63
CA ILE A 246 4.55 18.82 25.87
C ILE A 246 4.75 19.91 24.81
N GLU A 247 4.07 19.74 23.67
CA GLU A 247 3.88 20.82 22.71
C GLU A 247 2.43 21.29 22.79
N THR A 248 2.22 22.57 23.08
CA THR A 248 0.90 23.21 23.08
C THR A 248 0.62 23.70 21.67
N VAL A 249 -0.06 22.87 20.87
CA VAL A 249 -0.54 23.26 19.54
C VAL A 249 -1.98 23.76 19.66
N SER A 250 -2.28 24.93 19.08
CA SER A 250 -3.66 25.43 19.04
C SER A 250 -4.51 24.65 18.03
N LEU A 251 -5.80 24.46 18.33
CA LEU A 251 -6.71 23.70 17.45
C LEU A 251 -6.72 24.22 15.99
N PRO A 252 -6.73 25.54 15.70
CA PRO A 252 -6.67 26.04 14.33
C PRO A 252 -5.37 25.65 13.61
N GLN A 253 -4.24 25.76 14.28
CA GLN A 253 -2.92 25.39 13.73
C GLN A 253 -2.84 23.88 13.48
N ALA A 254 -3.29 23.06 14.45
CA ALA A 254 -3.37 21.62 14.30
C ALA A 254 -4.21 21.20 13.07
N THR A 255 -5.38 21.83 12.91
CA THR A 255 -6.26 21.55 11.78
C THR A 255 -5.62 21.92 10.43
N GLN A 256 -4.99 23.10 10.35
CA GLN A 256 -4.32 23.55 9.15
C GLN A 256 -3.16 22.62 8.76
N GLN A 257 -2.34 22.24 9.71
CA GLN A 257 -1.21 21.32 9.49
C GLN A 257 -1.68 19.93 9.09
N ALA A 258 -2.69 19.38 9.78
CA ALA A 258 -3.24 18.07 9.46
C ALA A 258 -3.82 18.01 8.06
N VAL A 259 -4.60 19.02 7.63
CA VAL A 259 -5.14 19.09 6.26
C VAL A 259 -4.02 19.21 5.22
N ALA A 260 -2.95 19.94 5.53
CA ALA A 260 -1.81 20.07 4.62
C ALA A 260 -1.00 18.78 4.48
N ASN A 261 -0.84 18.01 5.56
CA ASN A 261 0.01 16.83 5.64
C ASN A 261 -0.75 15.51 5.39
N SER A 262 -2.10 15.50 5.44
CA SER A 262 -2.90 14.28 5.34
C SER A 262 -2.71 13.55 4.01
N PRO A 263 -2.31 12.27 4.02
CA PRO A 263 -2.25 11.44 2.82
C PRO A 263 -3.61 11.33 2.10
N GLU A 264 -4.73 11.32 2.84
CA GLU A 264 -6.07 11.25 2.26
C GLU A 264 -6.39 12.51 1.43
N VAL A 265 -5.98 13.69 1.91
CA VAL A 265 -6.16 14.95 1.19
C VAL A 265 -5.26 15.01 -0.05
N VAL A 266 -4.02 14.54 0.06
CA VAL A 266 -3.10 14.42 -1.09
C VAL A 266 -3.69 13.48 -2.14
N GLU A 267 -4.20 12.32 -1.76
CA GLU A 267 -4.85 11.36 -2.66
C GLU A 267 -6.04 12.01 -3.38
N ALA A 268 -6.91 12.72 -2.64
CA ALA A 268 -8.07 13.40 -3.21
C ALA A 268 -7.65 14.48 -4.24
N LYS A 269 -6.63 15.29 -3.92
CA LYS A 269 -6.08 16.31 -4.84
C LYS A 269 -5.47 15.69 -6.09
N GLN A 270 -4.77 14.59 -5.98
CA GLN A 270 -4.22 13.86 -7.14
C GLN A 270 -5.34 13.20 -7.97
N THR A 271 -6.43 12.78 -7.35
CA THR A 271 -7.62 12.30 -8.07
C THR A 271 -8.24 13.40 -8.92
N VAL A 272 -8.24 14.65 -8.45
CA VAL A 272 -8.64 15.82 -9.27
C VAL A 272 -7.68 16.02 -10.46
N ALA A 273 -6.37 15.93 -10.21
CA ALA A 273 -5.37 16.05 -11.28
C ALA A 273 -5.57 14.97 -12.35
N LYS A 274 -5.81 13.73 -11.94
CA LYS A 274 -6.15 12.60 -12.81
C LYS A 274 -7.42 12.88 -13.65
N ALA A 275 -8.50 13.31 -13.00
CA ALA A 275 -9.76 13.63 -13.68
C ALA A 275 -9.59 14.79 -14.70
N LYS A 276 -8.81 15.82 -14.37
CA LYS A 276 -8.46 16.91 -15.27
C LYS A 276 -7.66 16.43 -16.48
N ALA A 277 -6.70 15.55 -16.29
CA ALA A 277 -5.92 14.95 -17.39
C ALA A 277 -6.83 14.10 -18.29
N ALA A 278 -7.72 13.28 -17.72
CA ALA A 278 -8.71 12.50 -18.46
C ALA A 278 -9.69 13.39 -19.26
N SER A 279 -10.12 14.54 -18.69
CA SER A 279 -10.98 15.51 -19.39
C SER A 279 -10.26 16.17 -20.57
N LYS A 280 -8.94 16.47 -20.41
CA LYS A 280 -8.13 17.00 -21.52
C LYS A 280 -7.94 15.94 -22.61
N LEU A 281 -7.69 14.69 -22.22
CA LEU A 281 -7.55 13.56 -23.14
C LEU A 281 -8.81 13.40 -24.01
N ALA A 282 -10.00 13.43 -23.41
CA ALA A 282 -11.25 13.33 -24.14
C ALA A 282 -11.44 14.47 -25.17
N LYS A 283 -10.98 15.69 -24.87
CA LYS A 283 -11.02 16.81 -25.81
C LYS A 283 -10.11 16.61 -27.02
N LEU A 284 -9.02 15.85 -26.87
CA LEU A 284 -8.11 15.55 -27.97
C LEU A 284 -8.68 14.56 -28.99
N GLU A 285 -9.83 13.94 -28.74
CA GLU A 285 -10.58 13.13 -29.72
C GLU A 285 -11.09 13.96 -30.92
N TYR A 286 -11.11 15.31 -30.82
CA TYR A 286 -11.39 16.21 -31.94
C TYR A 286 -10.17 16.41 -32.88
N VAL A 287 -8.99 15.97 -32.50
CA VAL A 287 -7.78 16.05 -33.32
C VAL A 287 -7.74 14.85 -34.26
N PRO A 288 -7.60 15.03 -35.58
CA PRO A 288 -7.41 13.94 -36.51
C PRO A 288 -6.21 13.08 -36.12
N ALA A 289 -6.34 11.75 -36.21
CA ALA A 289 -5.25 10.83 -35.97
C ALA A 289 -4.33 10.79 -37.21
N VAL A 290 -3.14 11.36 -37.10
CA VAL A 290 -2.10 11.31 -38.13
C VAL A 290 -0.99 10.41 -37.69
N THR A 291 -0.70 9.38 -38.50
CA THR A 291 0.36 8.40 -38.22
C THR A 291 1.32 8.38 -39.43
N VAL A 292 2.60 8.52 -39.15
CA VAL A 292 3.66 8.31 -40.14
C VAL A 292 4.14 6.86 -40.00
N MET A 293 4.31 6.20 -41.14
CA MET A 293 4.80 4.84 -41.19
C MET A 293 5.83 4.68 -42.29
N GLY A 294 6.82 3.83 -42.05
CA GLY A 294 7.77 3.39 -43.04
C GLY A 294 8.09 1.92 -42.86
N GLY A 295 8.56 1.28 -43.89
CA GLY A 295 8.87 -0.13 -43.77
C GLY A 295 9.71 -0.68 -44.90
N TYR A 296 10.09 -1.94 -44.70
CA TYR A 296 10.78 -2.76 -45.70
C TYR A 296 10.05 -4.09 -45.78
N ILE A 297 9.76 -4.52 -47.02
CA ILE A 297 9.09 -5.77 -47.31
C ILE A 297 10.06 -6.62 -48.15
N ASN A 298 10.29 -7.84 -47.72
CA ASN A 298 10.98 -8.87 -48.48
C ASN A 298 10.01 -10.02 -48.75
N GLN A 299 9.77 -10.28 -50.04
CA GLN A 299 8.86 -11.33 -50.53
C GLN A 299 9.58 -12.17 -51.60
N PRO A 300 10.24 -13.27 -51.23
CA PRO A 300 11.00 -14.09 -52.15
C PRO A 300 10.20 -14.60 -53.35
N GLN A 301 8.90 -14.68 -53.19
CA GLN A 301 7.94 -15.01 -54.25
C GLN A 301 6.94 -13.85 -54.37
N PRO A 302 7.20 -12.86 -55.25
CA PRO A 302 6.33 -11.68 -55.31
C PRO A 302 4.95 -12.04 -55.81
N VAL A 303 3.95 -11.46 -55.18
CA VAL A 303 2.51 -11.61 -55.47
C VAL A 303 2.17 -11.39 -56.94
N LEU A 304 2.86 -10.41 -57.55
CA LEU A 304 2.77 -10.16 -58.99
C LEU A 304 4.19 -10.25 -59.57
N PRO A 305 4.39 -10.92 -60.69
CA PRO A 305 5.72 -11.02 -61.32
C PRO A 305 6.38 -9.69 -61.71
N LEU A 306 5.56 -8.60 -61.69
CA LEU A 306 6.06 -7.22 -61.92
C LEU A 306 6.49 -6.48 -60.63
N LEU A 307 6.21 -7.01 -59.45
CA LEU A 307 6.67 -6.38 -58.19
C LEU A 307 8.10 -6.83 -57.86
N PRO A 308 8.93 -5.92 -57.33
CA PRO A 308 10.25 -6.30 -56.85
C PRO A 308 10.16 -7.27 -55.67
N GLN A 309 11.14 -8.16 -55.52
CA GLN A 309 11.20 -9.12 -54.39
C GLN A 309 11.38 -8.38 -53.06
N ASP A 310 11.97 -7.19 -53.07
CA ASP A 310 12.14 -6.36 -51.92
C ASP A 310 11.93 -4.90 -52.29
N PHE A 311 11.29 -4.16 -51.35
CA PHE A 311 11.08 -2.73 -51.51
C PHE A 311 10.87 -2.05 -50.14
N SER A 312 11.19 -0.78 -50.07
CA SER A 312 10.91 0.10 -48.92
C SER A 312 9.78 1.05 -49.27
N PHE A 313 9.02 1.43 -48.25
CA PHE A 313 7.98 2.44 -48.37
C PHE A 313 8.03 3.42 -47.20
N ILE A 314 7.55 4.63 -47.43
CA ILE A 314 7.24 5.65 -46.44
C ILE A 314 5.93 6.31 -46.80
N GLY A 315 5.12 6.58 -45.78
CA GLY A 315 3.82 7.18 -45.99
C GLY A 315 3.24 7.72 -44.71
N PHE A 316 2.06 8.30 -44.82
CA PHE A 316 1.29 8.71 -43.66
C PHE A 316 -0.19 8.35 -43.85
N THR A 317 -0.87 8.14 -42.74
CA THR A 317 -2.33 8.00 -42.72
C THR A 317 -2.92 9.11 -41.87
N ALA A 318 -4.05 9.67 -42.29
CA ALA A 318 -4.85 10.61 -41.53
C ALA A 318 -6.27 10.08 -41.40
N THR A 319 -6.73 9.84 -40.20
CA THR A 319 -8.07 9.32 -39.92
C THR A 319 -8.84 10.33 -39.05
N TYR A 320 -10.06 10.66 -39.41
CA TYR A 320 -10.95 11.50 -38.66
C TYR A 320 -12.39 11.02 -38.75
N THR A 321 -13.03 10.82 -37.63
CA THR A 321 -14.43 10.45 -37.56
C THR A 321 -15.27 11.70 -37.73
N LEU A 322 -15.92 11.86 -38.88
CA LEU A 322 -16.71 13.06 -39.21
C LEU A 322 -17.99 13.17 -38.38
N PHE A 323 -18.63 12.06 -38.06
CA PHE A 323 -19.87 12.03 -37.31
C PHE A 323 -19.95 10.80 -36.40
N ASP A 324 -20.27 11.00 -35.13
CA ASP A 324 -20.34 9.99 -34.09
C ASP A 324 -21.62 10.05 -33.22
N PHE A 325 -22.67 10.69 -33.75
CA PHE A 325 -23.95 10.83 -33.05
C PHE A 325 -23.89 11.53 -31.69
N GLY A 326 -22.93 12.44 -31.49
CA GLY A 326 -22.74 13.18 -30.25
C GLY A 326 -22.01 12.42 -29.15
N LYS A 327 -21.34 11.31 -29.48
CA LYS A 327 -20.58 10.51 -28.50
C LYS A 327 -19.48 11.35 -27.84
N ARG A 328 -18.70 12.11 -28.62
CA ARG A 328 -17.59 12.94 -28.09
C ARG A 328 -18.09 13.98 -27.10
N GLU A 329 -19.19 14.69 -27.45
CA GLU A 329 -19.79 15.74 -26.60
C GLU A 329 -20.23 15.13 -25.25
N LYS A 330 -20.87 13.96 -25.30
CA LYS A 330 -21.32 13.26 -24.09
C LYS A 330 -20.14 12.74 -23.26
N THR A 331 -19.11 12.18 -23.89
CA THR A 331 -17.89 11.78 -23.22
C THR A 331 -17.20 12.97 -22.54
N ILE A 332 -17.07 14.11 -23.21
CA ILE A 332 -16.48 15.31 -22.63
C ILE A 332 -17.33 15.82 -21.45
N SER A 333 -18.66 15.80 -21.59
CA SER A 333 -19.58 16.20 -20.53
C SER A 333 -19.46 15.28 -19.31
N GLU A 334 -19.38 13.97 -19.54
CA GLU A 334 -19.11 12.98 -18.50
C GLU A 334 -17.80 13.28 -17.75
N ARG A 335 -16.70 13.49 -18.49
CA ARG A 335 -15.39 13.79 -17.88
C ARG A 335 -15.38 15.11 -17.12
N LYS A 336 -16.10 16.13 -17.59
CA LYS A 336 -16.28 17.38 -16.83
C LYS A 336 -17.01 17.14 -15.51
N THR A 337 -18.09 16.35 -15.54
CA THR A 337 -18.82 15.98 -14.31
C THR A 337 -17.94 15.22 -13.35
N GLN A 338 -17.10 14.28 -13.84
CA GLN A 338 -16.12 13.56 -13.01
C GLN A 338 -15.10 14.50 -12.35
N VAL A 339 -14.67 15.58 -13.06
CA VAL A 339 -13.81 16.60 -12.44
C VAL A 339 -14.54 17.29 -11.29
N SER A 340 -15.79 17.75 -11.52
CA SER A 340 -16.57 18.41 -10.46
C SER A 340 -16.83 17.49 -9.26
N MET A 341 -17.09 16.21 -9.50
CA MET A 341 -17.21 15.20 -8.43
C MET A 341 -15.90 15.05 -7.63
N ALA A 342 -14.76 14.98 -8.32
CA ALA A 342 -13.47 14.86 -7.65
C ALA A 342 -13.15 16.15 -6.84
N GLU A 343 -13.46 17.33 -7.35
CA GLU A 343 -13.29 18.61 -6.64
C GLU A 343 -14.17 18.70 -5.39
N ALA A 344 -15.43 18.29 -5.49
CA ALA A 344 -16.33 18.21 -4.34
C ALA A 344 -15.81 17.20 -3.28
N ASN A 345 -15.25 16.08 -3.72
CA ASN A 345 -14.69 15.08 -2.82
C ASN A 345 -13.47 15.61 -2.01
N VAL A 346 -12.66 16.51 -2.58
CA VAL A 346 -11.56 17.15 -1.81
C VAL A 346 -12.14 17.90 -0.62
N GLY A 347 -13.18 18.72 -0.79
CA GLY A 347 -13.80 19.43 0.33
C GLY A 347 -14.37 18.49 1.39
N LEU A 348 -14.97 17.37 0.98
CA LEU A 348 -15.46 16.34 1.90
C LEU A 348 -14.33 15.70 2.71
N VAL A 349 -13.20 15.36 2.07
CA VAL A 349 -12.05 14.76 2.73
C VAL A 349 -11.38 15.77 3.68
N GLU A 350 -11.22 17.02 3.27
CA GLU A 350 -10.68 18.09 4.13
C GLU A 350 -11.55 18.29 5.39
N ALA A 351 -12.88 18.30 5.22
CA ALA A 351 -13.81 18.39 6.36
C ALA A 351 -13.73 17.15 7.27
N LYS A 352 -13.57 15.94 6.72
CA LYS A 352 -13.37 14.70 7.49
C LYS A 352 -12.10 14.75 8.32
N VAL A 353 -10.98 15.21 7.73
CA VAL A 353 -9.71 15.34 8.44
C VAL A 353 -9.84 16.39 9.55
N ALA A 354 -10.44 17.54 9.27
CA ALA A 354 -10.68 18.58 10.27
C ALA A 354 -11.52 18.09 11.46
N ALA A 355 -12.58 17.32 11.18
CA ALA A 355 -13.40 16.67 12.22
C ALA A 355 -12.60 15.65 13.04
N GLY A 356 -11.71 14.88 12.38
CA GLY A 356 -10.79 13.95 13.06
C GLY A 356 -9.84 14.66 14.03
N VAL A 357 -9.25 15.78 13.60
CA VAL A 357 -8.39 16.61 14.47
C VAL A 357 -9.18 17.15 15.65
N HIS A 358 -10.38 17.68 15.41
CA HIS A 358 -11.23 18.21 16.48
C HIS A 358 -11.57 17.13 17.51
N LYS A 359 -11.92 15.93 17.07
CA LYS A 359 -12.18 14.79 17.95
C LYS A 359 -10.93 14.43 18.77
N ALA A 360 -9.78 14.27 18.15
CA ALA A 360 -8.52 13.92 18.82
C ALA A 360 -8.11 15.00 19.83
N PHE A 361 -8.32 16.28 19.49
CA PHE A 361 -8.07 17.40 20.41
C PHE A 361 -8.99 17.37 21.62
N MET A 362 -10.29 17.11 21.43
CA MET A 362 -11.24 16.99 22.54
C MET A 362 -10.94 15.76 23.41
N ASP A 363 -10.50 14.65 22.82
CA ASP A 363 -10.08 13.46 23.56
C ASP A 363 -8.81 13.74 24.38
N LEU A 364 -7.86 14.50 23.85
CA LEU A 364 -6.68 14.94 24.60
C LEU A 364 -7.06 15.81 25.80
N GLU A 365 -7.93 16.80 25.63
CA GLU A 365 -8.41 17.65 26.72
C GLU A 365 -9.19 16.86 27.77
N ARG A 366 -10.00 15.89 27.35
CA ARG A 366 -10.76 15.00 28.24
C ARG A 366 -9.80 14.13 29.06
N THR A 367 -8.87 13.46 28.42
CA THR A 367 -7.89 12.57 29.09
C THR A 367 -6.96 13.36 30.02
N ARG A 368 -6.60 14.59 29.65
CA ARG A 368 -5.85 15.51 30.53
C ARG A 368 -6.61 15.78 31.82
N LYS A 369 -7.89 16.15 31.72
CA LYS A 369 -8.75 16.40 32.91
C LYS A 369 -8.90 15.15 33.78
N ILE A 370 -9.13 14.00 33.16
CA ILE A 370 -9.23 12.72 33.89
C ILE A 370 -7.93 12.44 34.65
N ARG A 371 -6.78 12.55 33.97
CA ARG A 371 -5.45 12.38 34.59
C ARG A 371 -5.26 13.28 35.82
N ASP A 372 -5.57 14.56 35.67
CA ASP A 372 -5.39 15.53 36.74
C ASP A 372 -6.31 15.26 37.95
N LEU A 373 -7.57 14.85 37.72
CA LEU A 373 -8.51 14.41 38.75
C LEU A 373 -8.06 13.12 39.43
N THR A 374 -7.62 12.13 38.64
CA THR A 374 -7.14 10.84 39.18
C THR A 374 -5.87 11.04 40.03
N ARG A 375 -4.99 11.99 39.65
CA ARG A 375 -3.82 12.37 40.47
C ARG A 375 -4.24 12.97 41.81
N GLN A 376 -5.23 13.87 41.85
CA GLN A 376 -5.76 14.42 43.08
C GLN A 376 -6.39 13.34 43.95
N LEU A 377 -7.15 12.42 43.37
CA LEU A 377 -7.76 11.30 44.06
C LEU A 377 -6.70 10.36 44.67
N ALA A 378 -5.64 10.04 43.92
CA ALA A 378 -4.55 9.20 44.40
C ALA A 378 -3.83 9.82 45.60
N VAL A 379 -3.64 11.16 45.63
CA VAL A 379 -3.07 11.88 46.76
C VAL A 379 -4.00 11.78 47.99
N SER A 380 -5.32 11.95 47.83
CA SER A 380 -6.28 11.81 48.93
C SER A 380 -6.34 10.39 49.52
N TYR A 381 -6.16 9.34 48.69
CA TYR A 381 -6.01 7.95 49.18
C TYR A 381 -4.73 7.75 50.00
N GLN A 382 -3.65 8.45 49.68
CA GLN A 382 -2.42 8.36 50.47
C GLN A 382 -2.56 9.04 51.85
N GLU A 383 -3.35 10.10 51.95
CA GLU A 383 -3.54 10.85 53.20
C GLU A 383 -4.55 10.17 54.14
N THR A 384 -5.56 9.46 53.59
CA THR A 384 -6.69 8.99 54.39
C THR A 384 -6.51 7.56 54.92
N SER A 385 -5.62 6.75 54.39
CA SER A 385 -5.53 5.34 54.78
C SER A 385 -4.10 4.83 54.95
N LEU A 386 -3.60 4.95 56.19
CA LEU A 386 -2.38 4.27 56.60
C LEU A 386 -2.50 2.75 56.57
N ASP A 387 -3.74 2.21 56.61
CA ASP A 387 -4.03 0.78 56.76
C ASP A 387 -4.55 0.05 55.48
N ASN A 388 -4.83 0.78 54.37
CA ASN A 388 -5.49 0.16 53.21
C ASN A 388 -4.57 0.05 51.97
N THR A 389 -3.63 -0.88 52.04
CA THR A 389 -2.70 -1.19 50.93
C THR A 389 -3.38 -1.54 49.62
N SER A 390 -4.61 -2.09 49.66
CA SER A 390 -5.37 -2.43 48.47
C SER A 390 -5.94 -1.19 47.76
N ALA A 391 -6.37 -0.16 48.50
CA ALA A 391 -6.86 1.07 47.93
C ALA A 391 -5.72 1.88 47.28
N ARG A 392 -4.54 1.90 47.92
CA ARG A 392 -3.33 2.50 47.34
C ARG A 392 -2.92 1.85 46.01
N ALA A 393 -2.89 0.52 45.98
CA ALA A 393 -2.53 -0.22 44.78
C ALA A 393 -3.54 0.05 43.63
N ARG A 394 -4.83 0.14 43.91
CA ARG A 394 -5.85 0.54 42.91
C ARG A 394 -5.64 1.98 42.43
N GLY A 395 -5.42 2.95 43.32
CA GLY A 395 -5.16 4.33 42.95
C GLY A 395 -3.90 4.49 42.09
N GLU A 396 -2.84 3.72 42.35
CA GLU A 396 -1.64 3.69 41.51
C GLU A 396 -1.92 3.17 40.10
N VAL A 397 -2.75 2.13 39.96
CA VAL A 397 -3.15 1.58 38.65
C VAL A 397 -3.99 2.58 37.87
N GLU A 398 -5.01 3.16 38.53
CA GLU A 398 -5.89 4.16 37.90
C GLU A 398 -5.09 5.39 37.47
N MET A 399 -4.15 5.86 38.27
CA MET A 399 -3.25 6.96 37.91
C MET A 399 -2.36 6.60 36.72
N PHE A 400 -1.77 5.41 36.72
CA PHE A 400 -0.96 4.93 35.61
C PHE A 400 -1.78 4.81 34.32
N GLN A 401 -2.99 4.25 34.39
CA GLN A 401 -3.90 4.14 33.25
C GLN A 401 -4.27 5.52 32.71
N ALA A 402 -4.69 6.45 33.57
CA ALA A 402 -5.05 7.81 33.17
C ALA A 402 -3.85 8.56 32.52
N GLU A 403 -2.63 8.34 33.00
CA GLU A 403 -1.42 8.89 32.39
C GLU A 403 -1.16 8.27 31.00
N MET A 404 -1.33 6.96 30.85
CA MET A 404 -1.14 6.28 29.55
C MET A 404 -2.23 6.68 28.55
N ASP A 405 -3.48 6.81 28.97
CA ASP A 405 -4.58 7.30 28.13
C ASP A 405 -4.33 8.72 27.62
N TYR A 406 -3.81 9.61 28.48
CA TYR A 406 -3.43 10.95 28.07
C TYR A 406 -2.28 10.94 27.06
N ARG A 407 -1.25 10.11 27.26
CA ARG A 407 -0.12 10.00 26.34
C ARG A 407 -0.55 9.41 25.00
N SER A 408 -1.41 8.41 25.01
CA SER A 408 -2.00 7.83 23.79
C SER A 408 -2.78 8.87 22.99
N ALA A 409 -3.65 9.64 23.64
CA ALA A 409 -4.41 10.71 23.00
C ALA A 409 -3.49 11.80 22.41
N TYR A 410 -2.40 12.14 23.10
CA TYR A 410 -1.40 13.09 22.60
C TYR A 410 -0.67 12.56 21.36
N THR A 411 -0.24 11.30 21.40
CA THR A 411 0.46 10.66 20.28
C THR A 411 -0.47 10.54 19.06
N GLU A 412 -1.73 10.21 19.26
CA GLU A 412 -2.75 10.17 18.21
C GLU A 412 -2.96 11.54 17.55
N LEU A 413 -3.11 12.60 18.35
CA LEU A 413 -3.24 13.95 17.83
C LEU A 413 -2.01 14.36 17.02
N LYS A 414 -0.81 14.10 17.53
CA LYS A 414 0.45 14.40 16.85
C LYS A 414 0.56 13.64 15.52
N ARG A 415 0.21 12.36 15.50
CA ARG A 415 0.21 11.54 14.28
C ARG A 415 -0.73 12.12 13.22
N ILE A 416 -1.93 12.55 13.59
CA ILE A 416 -2.89 13.17 12.67
C ILE A 416 -2.35 14.50 12.12
N ILE A 417 -1.69 15.31 12.95
CA ILE A 417 -1.09 16.58 12.54
C ILE A 417 0.08 16.37 11.58
N ASP A 418 0.94 15.39 11.87
CA ASP A 418 2.12 15.09 11.06
C ASP A 418 1.78 14.32 9.78
N GLY A 419 0.57 13.76 9.65
CA GLY A 419 0.14 12.95 8.52
C GLY A 419 0.88 11.59 8.43
N ARG A 420 1.40 11.12 9.56
CA ARG A 420 2.22 9.89 9.65
C ARG A 420 1.41 8.72 10.16
#